data_2bd26794336ec89bd4d6061a47d10881
#
_entry.id   2bd26794336ec89bd4d6061a47d10881
#
_cell.length_a   1.000
_cell.length_b   1.000
_cell.length_c   1.000
_cell.angle_alpha   90.00
_cell.angle_beta   90.00
_cell.angle_gamma   90.00
#
_symmetry.space_group_name_H-M   'P 1'
#
loop_
_entity.id
_entity.type
_entity.pdbx_description
1 polymer ?
#
loop_
_entity_poly.entity_id
_entity_poly.type
_entity_poly.pdbx_seq_one_letter_code
_entity_poly.pdbx_strand_id
1 'polypeptide(L)'
;MLAIKTPQTWFHQSGIRHDAGKYIAPLTRHILIITSVKAWAQVNPGLEESLRASDIRWQTEIMTGYCTEDNVARYVQRAKKLGVQFIVGVGGGRVLDTAKAVADTLEGGESITIPTQAATCAAWSPLAVFYTDEGAQISSQALRTLPRLEIGRASCRE
;
A
#
# COMPACT_ATOMS: atom_id res chain seq x y z
N MET A 1 1.11 22.21 21.89
CA MET A 1 2.15 21.55 21.08
C MET A 1 1.50 20.95 19.83
N LEU A 2 1.98 21.28 18.64
CA LEU A 2 1.52 20.69 17.39
C LEU A 2 2.46 19.52 17.06
N ALA A 3 1.93 18.31 16.96
CA ALA A 3 2.69 17.13 16.52
C ALA A 3 2.17 16.71 15.15
N ILE A 4 3.03 16.69 14.15
CA ILE A 4 2.72 16.22 12.80
C ILE A 4 3.39 14.85 12.64
N LYS A 5 2.59 13.82 12.36
CA LYS A 5 3.09 12.49 12.04
C LYS A 5 3.06 12.30 10.53
N THR A 6 4.18 11.88 9.97
CA THR A 6 4.36 11.64 8.54
C THR A 6 4.92 10.24 8.31
N PRO A 7 4.84 9.68 7.08
CA PRO A 7 5.61 8.49 6.72
C PRO A 7 7.08 8.66 7.09
N GLN A 8 7.76 7.56 7.42
CA GLN A 8 9.18 7.61 7.81
C GLN A 8 10.06 8.07 6.64
N THR A 9 9.69 7.69 5.44
CA THR A 9 10.37 8.11 4.22
C THR A 9 9.34 8.37 3.13
N TRP A 10 9.58 9.41 2.37
CA TRP A 10 8.72 9.82 1.26
C TRP A 10 9.56 10.20 0.05
N PHE A 11 9.25 9.61 -1.09
CA PHE A 11 9.82 9.93 -2.39
C PHE A 11 8.73 10.38 -3.34
N HIS A 12 8.99 11.48 -4.03
CA HIS A 12 8.01 12.07 -4.95
C HIS A 12 8.70 12.52 -6.23
N GLN A 13 8.45 11.82 -7.32
CA GLN A 13 8.99 12.13 -8.63
C GLN A 13 8.09 11.57 -9.73
N SER A 14 8.01 12.28 -10.87
CA SER A 14 7.36 11.75 -12.06
C SER A 14 8.06 10.46 -12.50
N GLY A 15 7.28 9.41 -12.83
CA GLY A 15 7.84 8.13 -13.27
C GLY A 15 8.54 7.29 -12.21
N ILE A 16 8.43 7.65 -10.94
CA ILE A 16 9.12 6.95 -9.82
C ILE A 16 8.81 5.43 -9.74
N ARG A 17 7.73 4.95 -10.38
CA ARG A 17 7.44 3.53 -10.51
C ARG A 17 8.59 2.72 -11.11
N HIS A 18 9.38 3.34 -11.96
CA HIS A 18 10.56 2.72 -12.58
C HIS A 18 11.73 2.55 -11.60
N ASP A 19 11.69 3.21 -10.47
CA ASP A 19 12.72 3.18 -9.42
C ASP A 19 12.21 2.61 -8.09
N ALA A 20 10.94 2.23 -8.01
CA ALA A 20 10.30 1.78 -6.76
C ALA A 20 11.09 0.64 -6.08
N GLY A 21 11.61 -0.31 -6.84
CA GLY A 21 12.42 -1.40 -6.33
C GLY A 21 13.67 -0.94 -5.58
N LYS A 22 14.32 0.15 -6.02
CA LYS A 22 15.51 0.71 -5.36
C LYS A 22 15.19 1.22 -3.96
N TYR A 23 13.98 1.74 -3.76
CA TYR A 23 13.55 2.29 -2.47
C TYR A 23 12.99 1.22 -1.54
N ILE A 24 12.43 0.15 -2.09
CA ILE A 24 11.90 -0.98 -1.32
C ILE A 24 12.99 -1.95 -0.89
N ALA A 25 13.96 -2.23 -1.75
CA ALA A 25 15.01 -3.23 -1.51
C ALA A 25 15.79 -3.07 -0.20
N PRO A 26 16.11 -1.85 0.29
CA PRO A 26 16.74 -1.67 1.60
C PRO A 26 15.87 -2.11 2.78
N LEU A 27 14.55 -2.17 2.60
CA LEU A 27 13.61 -2.54 3.64
C LEU A 27 13.30 -4.05 3.63
N THR A 28 13.08 -4.61 2.45
CA THR A 28 12.67 -6.01 2.29
C THR A 28 12.90 -6.53 0.89
N ARG A 29 13.00 -7.86 0.78
CA ARG A 29 13.10 -8.58 -0.51
C ARG A 29 11.83 -9.39 -0.83
N HIS A 30 10.82 -9.35 0.03
CA HIS A 30 9.58 -10.08 -0.18
C HIS A 30 8.39 -9.25 0.28
N ILE A 31 7.44 -9.00 -0.62
CA ILE A 31 6.27 -8.15 -0.38
C ILE A 31 4.98 -8.81 -0.86
N LEU A 32 3.87 -8.42 -0.25
CA LEU A 32 2.53 -8.66 -0.76
C LEU A 32 1.96 -7.34 -1.27
N ILE A 33 1.60 -7.31 -2.54
CA ILE A 33 0.99 -6.13 -3.17
C ILE A 33 -0.53 -6.29 -3.15
N ILE A 34 -1.23 -5.29 -2.63
CA ILE A 34 -2.68 -5.16 -2.73
C ILE A 34 -2.97 -4.00 -3.68
N THR A 35 -3.74 -4.26 -4.71
CA THR A 35 -4.00 -3.28 -5.78
C THR A 35 -5.37 -3.50 -6.41
N SER A 36 -5.79 -2.62 -7.30
CA SER A 36 -6.93 -2.80 -8.18
C SER A 36 -6.48 -3.03 -9.61
N VAL A 37 -7.34 -3.59 -10.45
CA VAL A 37 -7.05 -3.82 -11.88
C VAL A 37 -6.57 -2.53 -12.55
N LYS A 38 -7.29 -1.43 -12.31
CA LYS A 38 -6.95 -0.11 -12.91
C LYS A 38 -5.62 0.42 -12.41
N ALA A 39 -5.38 0.38 -11.10
CA ALA A 39 -4.14 0.89 -10.51
C ALA A 39 -2.94 0.05 -10.97
N TRP A 40 -3.09 -1.27 -11.02
CA TRP A 40 -2.06 -2.18 -11.49
C TRP A 40 -1.65 -1.89 -12.93
N ALA A 41 -2.62 -1.67 -13.81
CA ALA A 41 -2.36 -1.29 -15.19
C ALA A 41 -1.67 0.08 -15.33
N GLN A 42 -1.95 1.03 -14.42
CA GLN A 42 -1.33 2.36 -14.45
C GLN A 42 0.17 2.34 -14.11
N VAL A 43 0.61 1.45 -13.26
CA VAL A 43 2.01 1.41 -12.79
C VAL A 43 2.88 0.43 -13.55
N ASN A 44 2.27 -0.51 -14.26
CA ASN A 44 2.99 -1.53 -15.02
C ASN A 44 3.13 -1.19 -16.52
N PRO A 45 4.17 -1.73 -17.18
CA PRO A 45 5.15 -2.72 -16.67
C PRO A 45 6.25 -2.14 -15.78
N GLY A 46 6.34 -0.82 -15.62
CA GLY A 46 7.45 -0.15 -14.95
C GLY A 46 7.69 -0.61 -13.50
N LEU A 47 6.60 -0.82 -12.72
CA LEU A 47 6.73 -1.28 -11.34
C LEU A 47 7.31 -2.71 -11.28
N GLU A 48 6.76 -3.65 -12.05
CA GLU A 48 7.23 -5.04 -12.05
C GLU A 48 8.68 -5.13 -12.53
N GLU A 49 9.05 -4.39 -13.55
CA GLU A 49 10.44 -4.32 -14.04
C GLU A 49 11.38 -3.81 -12.97
N SER A 50 10.99 -2.78 -12.24
CA SER A 50 11.77 -2.22 -11.13
C SER A 50 11.94 -3.21 -9.98
N LEU A 51 10.87 -3.92 -9.60
CA LEU A 51 10.93 -4.93 -8.55
C LEU A 51 11.85 -6.09 -8.95
N ARG A 52 11.74 -6.55 -10.19
CA ARG A 52 12.59 -7.62 -10.74
C ARG A 52 14.05 -7.21 -10.78
N ALA A 53 14.34 -6.00 -11.24
CA ALA A 53 15.71 -5.47 -11.29
C ALA A 53 16.35 -5.32 -9.91
N SER A 54 15.57 -5.22 -8.86
CA SER A 54 16.01 -5.10 -7.47
C SER A 54 15.95 -6.41 -6.69
N ASP A 55 15.74 -7.55 -7.35
CA ASP A 55 15.61 -8.88 -6.75
C ASP A 55 14.56 -8.97 -5.64
N ILE A 56 13.45 -8.27 -5.82
CA ILE A 56 12.32 -8.33 -4.91
C ILE A 56 11.33 -9.38 -5.41
N ARG A 57 10.96 -10.31 -4.54
CA ARG A 57 9.86 -11.26 -4.79
C ARG A 57 8.55 -10.61 -4.35
N TRP A 58 7.53 -10.78 -5.16
CA TRP A 58 6.20 -10.26 -4.83
C TRP A 58 5.09 -11.23 -5.23
N GLN A 59 3.99 -11.14 -4.53
CA GLN A 59 2.69 -11.66 -4.93
C GLN A 59 1.71 -10.50 -4.99
N THR A 60 0.74 -10.60 -5.88
CA THR A 60 -0.24 -9.53 -6.12
C THR A 60 -1.64 -10.05 -5.84
N GLU A 61 -2.38 -9.33 -5.01
CA GLU A 61 -3.80 -9.55 -4.76
C GLU A 61 -4.60 -8.40 -5.38
N ILE A 62 -5.51 -8.74 -6.28
CA ILE A 62 -6.42 -7.78 -6.90
C ILE A 62 -7.63 -7.61 -6.00
N MET A 63 -7.73 -6.45 -5.40
CA MET A 63 -8.84 -6.08 -4.54
C MET A 63 -9.99 -5.51 -5.36
N THR A 64 -11.20 -5.93 -5.03
CA THR A 64 -12.45 -5.33 -5.50
C THR A 64 -13.24 -4.83 -4.29
N GLY A 65 -14.10 -3.82 -4.51
CA GLY A 65 -14.94 -3.29 -3.45
C GLY A 65 -14.21 -2.35 -2.49
N TYR A 66 -14.46 -2.50 -1.20
CA TYR A 66 -14.08 -1.55 -0.17
C TYR A 66 -13.08 -2.15 0.84
N CYS A 67 -12.53 -1.30 1.69
CA CYS A 67 -11.80 -1.71 2.87
C CYS A 67 -12.81 -2.24 3.91
N THR A 68 -13.00 -3.55 3.92
CA THR A 68 -13.89 -4.25 4.85
C THR A 68 -13.07 -5.10 5.82
N GLU A 69 -13.65 -5.43 6.97
CA GLU A 69 -13.00 -6.33 7.93
C GLU A 69 -12.68 -7.70 7.31
N ASP A 70 -13.59 -8.22 6.48
CA ASP A 70 -13.41 -9.51 5.80
C ASP A 70 -12.26 -9.47 4.78
N ASN A 71 -12.16 -8.40 3.99
CA ASN A 71 -11.05 -8.22 3.07
C ASN A 71 -9.71 -8.13 3.82
N VAL A 72 -9.67 -7.35 4.89
CA VAL A 72 -8.45 -7.23 5.72
C VAL A 72 -8.07 -8.58 6.31
N ALA A 73 -9.01 -9.30 6.91
CA ALA A 73 -8.76 -10.63 7.48
C ALA A 73 -8.22 -11.61 6.42
N ARG A 74 -8.80 -11.62 5.24
CA ARG A 74 -8.37 -12.46 4.12
C ARG A 74 -6.93 -12.18 3.71
N TYR A 75 -6.56 -10.92 3.57
CA TYR A 75 -5.19 -10.54 3.17
C TYR A 75 -4.18 -10.75 4.31
N VAL A 76 -4.59 -10.61 5.56
CA VAL A 76 -3.75 -10.99 6.71
C VAL A 76 -3.40 -12.48 6.67
N GLN A 77 -4.38 -13.35 6.41
CA GLN A 77 -4.14 -14.78 6.27
C GLN A 77 -3.22 -15.07 5.08
N ARG A 78 -3.41 -14.36 3.97
CA ARG A 78 -2.53 -14.48 2.80
C ARG A 78 -1.09 -14.11 3.11
N ALA A 79 -0.88 -12.98 3.78
CA ALA A 79 0.44 -12.52 4.20
C ALA A 79 1.13 -13.51 5.15
N LYS A 80 0.40 -14.03 6.13
CA LYS A 80 0.91 -15.06 7.05
C LYS A 80 1.35 -16.32 6.30
N LYS A 81 0.55 -16.79 5.35
CA LYS A 81 0.87 -17.95 4.53
C LYS A 81 2.14 -17.76 3.70
N LEU A 82 2.38 -16.56 3.21
CA LEU A 82 3.56 -16.20 2.42
C LEU A 82 4.79 -15.86 3.30
N GLY A 83 4.60 -15.67 4.59
CA GLY A 83 5.65 -15.26 5.51
C GLY A 83 6.13 -13.82 5.26
N VAL A 84 5.28 -12.93 4.73
CA VAL A 84 5.61 -11.54 4.46
C VAL A 84 5.10 -10.63 5.57
N GLN A 85 5.87 -9.58 5.86
CA GLN A 85 5.52 -8.54 6.82
C GLN A 85 5.32 -7.17 6.14
N PHE A 86 5.83 -6.99 4.93
CA PHE A 86 5.69 -5.76 4.16
C PHE A 86 4.52 -5.86 3.19
N ILE A 87 3.53 -5.01 3.40
CA ILE A 87 2.33 -4.91 2.58
C ILE A 87 2.40 -3.63 1.76
N VAL A 88 2.35 -3.77 0.46
CA VAL A 88 2.41 -2.64 -0.48
C VAL A 88 1.02 -2.38 -1.05
N GLY A 89 0.46 -1.22 -0.75
CA GLY A 89 -0.77 -0.75 -1.36
C GLY A 89 -0.47 0.07 -2.61
N VAL A 90 -1.00 -0.33 -3.75
CA VAL A 90 -0.89 0.39 -5.02
C VAL A 90 -2.28 0.79 -5.48
N GLY A 91 -2.63 2.06 -5.35
CA GLY A 91 -3.97 2.49 -5.75
C GLY A 91 -4.47 3.78 -5.12
N GLY A 92 -5.78 3.91 -5.04
CA GLY A 92 -6.48 4.98 -4.34
C GLY A 92 -6.78 4.64 -2.88
N GLY A 93 -7.53 5.50 -2.21
CA GLY A 93 -7.77 5.43 -0.76
C GLY A 93 -8.24 4.07 -0.23
N ARG A 94 -9.16 3.40 -0.93
CA ARG A 94 -9.67 2.08 -0.53
C ARG A 94 -8.58 1.02 -0.45
N VAL A 95 -7.72 0.98 -1.46
CA VAL A 95 -6.60 0.04 -1.53
C VAL A 95 -5.55 0.37 -0.49
N LEU A 96 -5.21 1.65 -0.36
CA LEU A 96 -4.19 2.11 0.59
C LEU A 96 -4.61 1.87 2.04
N ASP A 97 -5.87 2.13 2.36
CA ASP A 97 -6.42 1.86 3.70
C ASP A 97 -6.44 0.37 4.01
N THR A 98 -6.81 -0.46 3.05
CA THR A 98 -6.77 -1.93 3.22
C THR A 98 -5.33 -2.41 3.46
N ALA A 99 -4.37 -1.97 2.66
CA ALA A 99 -2.96 -2.36 2.83
C ALA A 99 -2.40 -1.95 4.20
N LYS A 100 -2.70 -0.73 4.64
CA LYS A 100 -2.31 -0.23 5.96
C LYS A 100 -2.94 -1.05 7.09
N ALA A 101 -4.25 -1.35 7.00
CA ALA A 101 -4.95 -2.14 8.00
C ALA A 101 -4.43 -3.57 8.08
N VAL A 102 -4.10 -4.19 6.95
CA VAL A 102 -3.46 -5.52 6.91
C VAL A 102 -2.10 -5.48 7.62
N ALA A 103 -1.26 -4.52 7.28
CA ALA A 103 0.05 -4.37 7.92
C ALA A 103 -0.06 -4.12 9.43
N ASP A 104 -1.02 -3.30 9.85
CA ASP A 104 -1.25 -3.00 11.27
C ASP A 104 -1.73 -4.22 12.08
N THR A 105 -2.45 -5.13 11.44
CA THR A 105 -2.93 -6.38 12.05
C THR A 105 -1.83 -7.43 12.15
N LEU A 106 -0.85 -7.42 11.26
CA LEU A 106 0.28 -8.34 11.30
C LEU A 106 1.26 -7.98 12.41
N GLU A 107 1.75 -8.98 13.12
CA GLU A 107 2.84 -8.77 14.08
C GLU A 107 4.12 -8.37 13.33
N GLY A 108 4.65 -7.20 13.68
CA GLY A 108 5.80 -6.62 12.97
C GLY A 108 5.50 -6.18 11.53
N GLY A 109 4.23 -6.08 11.16
CA GLY A 109 3.82 -5.66 9.81
C GLY A 109 4.13 -4.18 9.56
N GLU A 110 4.57 -3.90 8.35
CA GLU A 110 4.83 -2.54 7.87
C GLU A 110 4.16 -2.32 6.50
N SER A 111 3.67 -1.12 6.27
CA SER A 111 3.04 -0.74 5.00
C SER A 111 3.93 0.16 4.16
N ILE A 112 3.82 -0.02 2.85
CA ILE A 112 4.37 0.86 1.82
C ILE A 112 3.21 1.32 0.96
N THR A 113 3.10 2.61 0.71
CA THR A 113 2.02 3.18 -0.08
C THR A 113 2.52 3.74 -1.41
N ILE A 114 1.87 3.35 -2.48
CA ILE A 114 2.11 3.83 -3.85
C ILE A 114 0.79 4.38 -4.38
N PRO A 115 0.48 5.67 -4.12
CA PRO A 115 -0.76 6.26 -4.55
C PRO A 115 -0.79 6.44 -6.07
N THR A 116 -1.92 6.09 -6.69
CA THR A 116 -2.21 6.32 -8.10
C THR A 116 -3.20 7.46 -8.34
N GLN A 117 -3.67 8.08 -7.27
CA GLN A 117 -4.59 9.22 -7.29
C GLN A 117 -4.07 10.31 -6.34
N ALA A 118 -4.09 11.55 -6.80
CA ALA A 118 -3.59 12.70 -6.02
C ALA A 118 -4.60 13.23 -4.97
N ALA A 119 -5.81 12.69 -4.94
CA ALA A 119 -6.93 13.28 -4.20
C ALA A 119 -7.14 12.71 -2.79
N THR A 120 -6.21 11.92 -2.24
CA THR A 120 -6.40 11.29 -0.93
C THR A 120 -5.20 11.48 0.00
N CYS A 121 -5.48 11.73 1.28
CA CYS A 121 -4.47 11.69 2.33
C CYS A 121 -4.17 10.27 2.84
N ALA A 122 -4.82 9.24 2.27
CA ALA A 122 -4.68 7.85 2.70
C ALA A 122 -3.23 7.33 2.61
N ALA A 123 -2.43 7.86 1.68
CA ALA A 123 -1.03 7.50 1.57
C ALA A 123 -0.17 7.95 2.77
N TRP A 124 -0.62 8.97 3.49
CA TRP A 124 0.14 9.62 4.58
C TRP A 124 -0.40 9.32 5.97
N SER A 125 -1.73 9.22 6.08
CA SER A 125 -2.40 9.20 7.37
C SER A 125 -2.24 7.85 8.08
N PRO A 126 -2.10 7.87 9.42
CA PRO A 126 -2.20 6.66 10.24
C PRO A 126 -3.66 6.29 10.51
N LEU A 127 -4.50 6.37 9.48
CA LEU A 127 -5.92 6.07 9.55
C LEU A 127 -6.29 5.10 8.44
N ALA A 128 -7.21 4.21 8.72
CA ALA A 128 -7.92 3.42 7.72
C ALA A 128 -9.43 3.59 7.90
N VAL A 129 -10.13 3.83 6.80
CA VAL A 129 -11.59 3.98 6.80
C VAL A 129 -12.20 2.66 6.36
N PHE A 130 -13.08 2.12 7.23
CA PHE A 130 -13.76 0.85 7.01
C PHE A 130 -15.18 1.07 6.51
N TYR A 131 -15.60 0.17 5.64
CA TYR A 131 -16.90 0.19 4.97
C TYR A 131 -17.61 -1.15 5.06
N THR A 132 -18.93 -1.14 4.85
CA THR A 132 -19.68 -2.35 4.52
C THR A 132 -19.39 -2.77 3.08
N ASP A 133 -19.82 -3.97 2.70
CA ASP A 133 -19.70 -4.44 1.32
C ASP A 133 -20.50 -3.57 0.32
N GLU A 134 -21.56 -2.91 0.79
CA GLU A 134 -22.37 -1.97 0.01
C GLU A 134 -21.75 -0.57 -0.08
N GLY A 135 -20.65 -0.30 0.64
CA GLY A 135 -19.92 0.96 0.60
C GLY A 135 -20.41 2.02 1.60
N ALA A 136 -21.16 1.63 2.62
CA ALA A 136 -21.46 2.52 3.74
C ALA A 136 -20.28 2.58 4.71
N GLN A 137 -19.83 3.77 5.06
CA GLN A 137 -18.75 3.94 6.04
C GLN A 137 -19.22 3.48 7.42
N ILE A 138 -18.44 2.58 8.03
CA ILE A 138 -18.69 2.07 9.38
C ILE A 138 -17.87 2.83 10.41
N SER A 139 -16.56 2.94 10.19
CA SER A 139 -15.63 3.48 11.17
C SER A 139 -14.37 4.04 10.50
N SER A 140 -13.64 4.83 11.28
CA SER A 140 -12.25 5.20 10.96
C SER A 140 -11.38 4.70 12.10
N GLN A 141 -10.40 3.88 11.79
CA GLN A 141 -9.53 3.28 12.79
C GLN A 141 -8.16 3.98 12.75
N ALA A 142 -7.70 4.40 13.91
CA ALA A 142 -6.32 4.86 14.09
C ALA A 142 -5.40 3.63 14.08
N LEU A 143 -4.37 3.69 13.25
CA LEU A 143 -3.37 2.65 13.11
C LEU A 143 -2.21 2.90 14.08
N ARG A 144 -1.56 1.83 14.52
CA ARG A 144 -0.41 1.89 15.45
C ARG A 144 0.78 2.56 14.81
N THR A 145 0.97 2.36 13.52
CA THR A 145 2.13 2.87 12.79
C THR A 145 1.71 3.65 11.53
N LEU A 146 2.58 4.56 11.14
CA LEU A 146 2.53 5.23 9.84
C LEU A 146 3.11 4.33 8.75
N PRO A 147 2.78 4.57 7.47
CA PRO A 147 3.49 3.92 6.37
C PRO A 147 5.01 4.07 6.53
N ARG A 148 5.72 2.98 6.31
CA ARG A 148 7.18 2.97 6.35
C ARG A 148 7.77 3.79 5.22
N LEU A 149 7.15 3.73 4.07
CA LEU A 149 7.59 4.35 2.84
C LEU A 149 6.38 4.75 2.01
N GLU A 150 6.42 5.96 1.45
CA GLU A 150 5.51 6.39 0.40
C GLU A 150 6.30 6.66 -0.88
N ILE A 151 5.80 6.15 -2.00
CA ILE A 151 6.32 6.39 -3.34
C ILE A 151 5.26 7.16 -4.14
N GLY A 152 5.35 8.47 -4.09
CA GLY A 152 4.38 9.38 -4.70
C GLY A 152 4.57 9.59 -6.20
N ARG A 153 3.48 10.00 -6.90
CA ARG A 153 3.43 10.25 -8.36
C ARG A 153 3.85 9.07 -9.24
N ALA A 154 3.61 7.86 -8.78
CA ALA A 154 3.96 6.66 -9.55
C ALA A 154 3.25 6.56 -10.91
N SER A 155 2.09 7.20 -11.06
CA SER A 155 1.24 7.11 -12.24
C SER A 155 0.85 8.46 -12.85
N CYS A 156 1.44 9.59 -12.46
CA CYS A 156 1.15 10.87 -13.11
C CYS A 156 1.56 10.81 -14.57
N ARG A 157 0.60 11.08 -15.45
CA ARG A 157 0.88 11.36 -16.85
C ARG A 157 1.61 12.71 -16.92
N GLU A 158 2.64 12.78 -17.72
CA GLU A 158 3.25 14.03 -18.14
C GLU A 158 2.25 14.85 -18.96
#